data_a3676204ce0cf314338cae9d1d3a107f
#
_entry.id   a3676204ce0cf314338cae9d1d3a107f
#
_cell.length_a   1.000
_cell.length_b   1.000
_cell.length_c   1.000
_cell.angle_alpha   90.00
_cell.angle_beta   90.00
_cell.angle_gamma   90.00
#
_symmetry.space_group_name_H-M   'P 1'
#
loop_
_entity.id
_entity.type
_entity.pdbx_description
1 polymer ?
#
loop_
_entity_poly.entity_id
_entity_poly.type
_entity_poly.pdbx_seq_one_letter_code
_entity_poly.pdbx_strand_id
1 'polypeptide(L)'
;MLEVMIAAPASGSGKTSVTCGLLQALKDRGLAPAAFKCGPDYIDPMFHRSVLQVPSRNLDVFLAGEERVRELYRRHTAGCGAAVCEGVMGFYDGMTFGGDRASAWDVARLLELPVLLVLHPYGSSLTLAAQVKGMLSFRKDSRIRGL
;
A
#
# COMPACT_ATOMS: atom_id res chain seq x y z
N MET A 1 0.12 16.17 -6.12
CA MET A 1 1.03 15.07 -5.78
C MET A 1 0.37 13.77 -6.23
N LEU A 2 1.13 12.84 -6.81
CA LEU A 2 0.63 11.51 -7.13
C LEU A 2 0.68 10.64 -5.88
N GLU A 3 -0.43 10.01 -5.51
CA GLU A 3 -0.53 9.18 -4.31
C GLU A 3 -1.18 7.85 -4.65
N VAL A 4 -0.65 6.75 -4.12
CA VAL A 4 -1.22 5.42 -4.36
C VAL A 4 -0.88 4.44 -3.24
N MET A 5 -1.84 3.57 -2.91
CA MET A 5 -1.63 2.37 -2.11
C MET A 5 -1.47 1.17 -3.05
N ILE A 6 -0.39 0.41 -2.90
CA ILE A 6 -0.19 -0.88 -3.56
C ILE A 6 -0.69 -1.98 -2.63
N ALA A 7 -1.71 -2.68 -3.02
CA ALA A 7 -2.33 -3.74 -2.23
C ALA A 7 -2.47 -5.03 -3.03
N ALA A 8 -2.85 -6.12 -2.39
CA ALA A 8 -3.08 -7.40 -3.05
C ALA A 8 -4.05 -8.26 -2.23
N PRO A 9 -4.66 -9.30 -2.80
CA PRO A 9 -5.52 -10.21 -2.06
C PRO A 9 -4.81 -11.05 -1.00
N ALA A 10 -3.48 -11.25 -1.15
CA ALA A 10 -2.70 -12.08 -0.23
C ALA A 10 -1.22 -11.67 -0.19
N SER A 11 -0.49 -12.19 0.78
CA SER A 11 0.98 -12.15 0.79
C SER A 11 1.56 -12.91 -0.42
N GLY A 12 2.75 -12.53 -0.87
CA GLY A 12 3.41 -13.20 -2.00
C GLY A 12 2.85 -12.83 -3.38
N SER A 13 1.89 -11.91 -3.49
CA SER A 13 1.29 -11.51 -4.77
C SER A 13 2.13 -10.53 -5.59
N GLY A 14 3.33 -10.15 -5.15
CA GLY A 14 4.21 -9.25 -5.89
C GLY A 14 4.12 -7.77 -5.52
N LYS A 15 3.44 -7.41 -4.42
CA LYS A 15 3.33 -6.01 -3.95
C LYS A 15 4.68 -5.30 -3.90
N THR A 16 5.66 -5.90 -3.23
CA THR A 16 6.99 -5.30 -3.04
C THR A 16 7.71 -5.07 -4.37
N SER A 17 7.62 -6.03 -5.31
CA SER A 17 8.23 -5.87 -6.63
C SER A 17 7.60 -4.71 -7.41
N VAL A 18 6.28 -4.59 -7.39
CA VAL A 18 5.55 -3.50 -8.04
C VAL A 18 5.87 -2.16 -7.35
N THR A 19 5.89 -2.13 -6.02
CA THR A 19 6.25 -0.93 -5.25
C THR A 19 7.65 -0.44 -5.59
N CYS A 20 8.65 -1.33 -5.56
CA CYS A 20 10.03 -0.97 -5.87
C CYS A 20 10.19 -0.48 -7.31
N GLY A 21 9.57 -1.16 -8.28
CA GLY A 21 9.59 -0.74 -9.68
C GLY A 21 8.92 0.63 -9.89
N LEU A 22 7.80 0.88 -9.23
CA LEU A 22 7.10 2.16 -9.30
C LEU A 22 7.92 3.28 -8.66
N LEU A 23 8.50 3.06 -7.47
CA LEU A 23 9.36 4.04 -6.80
C LEU A 23 10.55 4.42 -7.66
N GLN A 24 11.21 3.42 -8.28
CA GLN A 24 12.32 3.68 -9.19
C GLN A 24 11.87 4.47 -10.42
N ALA A 25 10.78 4.08 -11.04
CA ALA A 25 10.25 4.78 -12.21
C ALA A 25 9.83 6.23 -11.92
N LEU A 26 9.29 6.51 -10.74
CA LEU A 26 8.96 7.86 -10.31
C LEU A 26 10.22 8.69 -10.07
N LYS A 27 11.24 8.10 -9.45
CA LYS A 27 12.54 8.74 -9.23
C LYS A 27 13.22 9.08 -10.56
N ASP A 28 13.23 8.15 -11.52
CA ASP A 28 13.84 8.35 -12.85
C ASP A 28 13.14 9.47 -13.65
N ARG A 29 11.88 9.76 -13.35
CA ARG A 29 11.14 10.89 -13.91
C ARG A 29 11.32 12.21 -13.19
N GLY A 30 12.25 12.27 -12.23
CA GLY A 30 12.54 13.48 -11.46
C GLY A 30 11.49 13.82 -10.40
N LEU A 31 10.51 12.92 -10.17
CA LEU A 31 9.63 13.05 -9.02
C LEU A 31 10.40 12.59 -7.77
N ALA A 32 10.31 13.36 -6.70
CA ALA A 32 10.88 12.98 -5.41
C ALA A 32 9.85 12.12 -4.64
N PRO A 33 9.84 10.78 -4.79
CA PRO A 33 8.84 9.94 -4.14
C PRO A 33 9.14 9.75 -2.65
N ALA A 34 8.10 9.70 -1.82
CA ALA A 34 8.14 9.15 -0.49
C ALA A 34 7.56 7.73 -0.50
N ALA A 35 8.19 6.81 0.20
CA ALA A 35 7.72 5.43 0.36
C ALA A 35 7.16 5.21 1.76
N PHE A 36 6.10 4.42 1.85
CA PHE A 36 5.51 4.00 3.11
C PHE A 36 5.21 2.50 3.08
N LYS A 37 5.28 1.86 4.23
CA LYS A 37 4.88 0.47 4.45
C LYS A 37 3.83 0.41 5.54
N CYS A 38 2.70 -0.26 5.29
CA CYS A 38 1.73 -0.55 6.33
C CYS A 38 2.31 -1.54 7.34
N GLY A 39 2.06 -1.29 8.62
CA GLY A 39 2.51 -2.14 9.72
C GLY A 39 3.99 -1.99 10.07
N PRO A 40 4.47 -2.76 11.07
CA PRO A 40 5.83 -2.67 11.61
C PRO A 40 6.80 -3.54 10.79
N ASP A 41 7.16 -3.12 9.61
CA ASP A 41 8.10 -3.80 8.71
C ASP A 41 9.46 -3.11 8.73
N TYR A 42 10.54 -3.90 8.78
CA TYR A 42 11.91 -3.38 8.76
C TYR A 42 12.59 -3.59 7.39
N ILE A 43 12.24 -4.67 6.69
CA ILE A 43 12.93 -5.12 5.48
C ILE A 43 12.64 -4.19 4.31
N ASP A 44 11.36 -3.97 4.00
CA ASP A 44 10.96 -3.15 2.86
C ASP A 44 11.40 -1.68 3.02
N PRO A 45 11.18 -1.00 4.17
CA PRO A 45 11.69 0.35 4.37
C PRO A 45 13.22 0.45 4.34
N MET A 46 13.94 -0.58 4.79
CA MET A 46 15.40 -0.61 4.69
C MET A 46 15.84 -0.72 3.23
N PHE A 47 15.22 -1.60 2.44
CA PHE A 47 15.51 -1.75 1.02
C PHE A 47 15.23 -0.45 0.25
N HIS A 48 14.10 0.19 0.49
CA HIS A 48 13.76 1.47 -0.12
C HIS A 48 14.83 2.54 0.15
N ARG A 49 15.32 2.64 1.39
CA ARG A 49 16.35 3.62 1.75
C ARG A 49 17.72 3.28 1.22
N SER A 50 18.16 2.02 1.40
CA SER A 50 19.53 1.62 1.12
C SER A 50 19.78 1.35 -0.36
N VAL A 51 18.81 0.76 -1.06
CA VAL A 51 18.96 0.35 -2.47
C VAL A 51 18.35 1.39 -3.41
N LEU A 52 17.10 1.77 -3.20
CA LEU A 52 16.43 2.75 -4.06
C LEU A 52 16.77 4.20 -3.68
N GLN A 53 17.34 4.44 -2.51
CA GLN A 53 17.62 5.78 -1.98
C GLN A 53 16.35 6.64 -1.91
N VAL A 54 15.23 6.02 -1.57
CA VAL A 54 13.93 6.67 -1.37
C VAL A 54 13.61 6.70 0.12
N PRO A 55 13.30 7.87 0.70
CA PRO A 55 12.86 7.94 2.10
C PRO A 55 11.64 7.06 2.33
N SER A 56 11.71 6.20 3.34
CA SER A 56 10.64 5.25 3.66
C SER A 56 10.33 5.21 5.14
N ARG A 57 9.05 5.07 5.49
CA ARG A 57 8.51 5.03 6.86
C ARG A 57 7.41 3.99 6.99
N ASN A 58 7.23 3.48 8.21
CA ASN A 58 6.10 2.64 8.54
C ASN A 58 4.86 3.48 8.90
N LEU A 59 3.70 3.02 8.47
CA LEU A 59 2.40 3.53 8.86
C LEU A 59 1.65 2.42 9.59
N ASP A 60 1.68 2.47 10.91
CA ASP A 60 1.07 1.46 11.76
C ASP A 60 -0.03 2.10 12.61
N VAL A 61 -1.29 1.86 12.22
CA VAL A 61 -2.46 2.40 12.92
C VAL A 61 -2.64 1.75 14.29
N PHE A 62 -2.22 0.50 14.44
CA PHE A 62 -2.35 -0.22 15.72
C PHE A 62 -1.40 0.33 16.79
N LEU A 63 -0.13 0.53 16.44
CA LEU A 63 0.88 1.01 17.39
C LEU A 63 0.85 2.52 17.59
N ALA A 64 0.64 3.29 16.51
CA ALA A 64 0.75 4.74 16.56
C ALA A 64 -0.60 5.48 16.70
N GLY A 65 -1.69 4.83 16.35
CA GLY A 65 -3.02 5.46 16.27
C GLY A 65 -3.23 6.28 15.00
N GLU A 66 -4.48 6.57 14.67
CA GLU A 66 -4.88 7.22 13.43
C GLU A 66 -4.31 8.63 13.25
N GLU A 67 -4.38 9.46 14.29
CA GLU A 67 -3.89 10.84 14.23
C GLU A 67 -2.39 10.90 13.92
N ARG A 68 -1.62 10.04 14.58
CA ARG A 68 -0.17 9.98 14.39
C ARG A 68 0.19 9.48 13.00
N VAL A 69 -0.56 8.51 12.47
CA VAL A 69 -0.37 8.03 11.08
C VAL A 69 -0.65 9.15 10.08
N ARG A 70 -1.75 9.92 10.25
CA ARG A 70 -2.04 11.09 9.39
C ARG A 70 -0.93 12.15 9.47
N GLU A 71 -0.45 12.45 10.67
CA GLU A 71 0.65 13.41 10.89
C GLU A 71 1.93 12.96 10.20
N LEU A 72 2.34 11.69 10.42
CA LEU A 72 3.52 11.10 9.80
C LEU A 72 3.44 11.14 8.26
N TYR A 73 2.31 10.73 7.72
CA TYR A 73 2.08 10.77 6.28
C TYR A 73 2.22 12.18 5.74
N ARG A 74 1.45 13.13 6.26
CA ARG A 74 1.49 14.54 5.84
C ARG A 74 2.89 15.16 5.96
N ARG A 75 3.58 14.90 7.07
CA ARG A 75 4.93 15.42 7.31
C ARG A 75 5.95 14.89 6.30
N HIS A 76 5.89 13.60 5.98
CA HIS A 76 6.88 12.97 5.10
C HIS A 76 6.53 13.03 3.62
N THR A 77 5.35 13.48 3.25
CA THR A 77 4.96 13.79 1.86
C THR A 77 5.14 15.26 1.52
N ALA A 78 5.36 16.11 2.51
CA ALA A 78 5.58 17.55 2.30
C ALA A 78 6.79 17.77 1.37
N GLY A 79 6.56 18.42 0.22
CA GLY A 79 7.59 18.66 -0.80
C GLY A 79 7.88 17.49 -1.74
N CYS A 80 7.23 16.34 -1.57
CA CYS A 80 7.36 15.22 -2.49
C CYS A 80 6.44 15.38 -3.71
N GLY A 81 6.88 14.89 -4.87
CA GLY A 81 6.08 14.82 -6.08
C GLY A 81 5.17 13.60 -6.14
N ALA A 82 5.50 12.57 -5.37
CA ALA A 82 4.73 11.33 -5.29
C ALA A 82 4.83 10.68 -3.90
N ALA A 83 3.84 9.85 -3.55
CA ALA A 83 3.82 9.01 -2.37
C ALA A 83 3.30 7.62 -2.72
N VAL A 84 4.06 6.59 -2.41
CA VAL A 84 3.68 5.19 -2.61
C VAL A 84 3.62 4.49 -1.26
N CYS A 85 2.44 3.97 -0.93
CA CYS A 85 2.24 3.20 0.29
C CYS A 85 2.07 1.72 -0.08
N GLU A 86 2.89 0.85 0.48
CA GLU A 86 2.75 -0.59 0.30
C GLU A 86 1.94 -1.22 1.43
N GLY A 87 0.89 -1.95 1.06
CA GLY A 87 0.07 -2.71 1.98
C GLY A 87 0.79 -3.93 2.57
N VAL A 88 0.25 -4.44 3.66
CA VAL A 88 0.69 -5.65 4.34
C VAL A 88 -0.35 -6.76 4.13
N MET A 89 0.08 -8.02 4.08
CA MET A 89 -0.80 -9.21 3.95
C MET A 89 -1.84 -9.06 2.82
N GLY A 90 -3.04 -9.57 3.01
CA GLY A 90 -4.19 -9.29 2.15
C GLY A 90 -4.79 -7.92 2.47
N PHE A 91 -5.40 -7.31 1.47
CA PHE A 91 -5.89 -5.93 1.54
C PHE A 91 -6.84 -5.65 2.71
N TYR A 92 -7.70 -6.61 3.04
CA TYR A 92 -8.67 -6.51 4.13
C TYR A 92 -8.23 -7.23 5.40
N ASP A 93 -7.04 -7.84 5.43
CA ASP A 93 -6.56 -8.59 6.59
C ASP A 93 -6.05 -7.63 7.66
N GLY A 94 -6.75 -7.58 8.78
CA GLY A 94 -6.40 -6.74 9.93
C GLY A 94 -5.69 -7.52 11.03
N MET A 95 -5.50 -6.87 12.17
CA MET A 95 -4.77 -7.41 13.32
C MET A 95 -5.48 -8.57 14.03
N THR A 96 -6.80 -8.66 13.91
CA THR A 96 -7.58 -9.75 14.54
C THR A 96 -8.20 -10.61 13.48
N PHE A 97 -8.32 -11.91 13.77
CA PHE A 97 -8.99 -12.84 12.87
C PHE A 97 -10.41 -12.35 12.53
N GLY A 98 -10.69 -12.20 11.23
CA GLY A 98 -11.97 -11.71 10.74
C GLY A 98 -12.19 -10.20 10.88
N GLY A 99 -11.19 -9.42 11.38
CA GLY A 99 -11.25 -7.97 11.47
C GLY A 99 -10.44 -7.28 10.39
N ASP A 100 -10.81 -6.06 10.05
CA ASP A 100 -10.13 -5.22 9.06
C ASP A 100 -9.39 -4.01 9.65
N ARG A 101 -9.40 -3.86 10.98
CA ARG A 101 -8.68 -2.79 11.68
C ARG A 101 -7.18 -2.94 11.49
N ALA A 102 -6.51 -1.84 11.17
CA ALA A 102 -5.09 -1.75 10.85
C ALA A 102 -4.68 -2.55 9.59
N SER A 103 -5.64 -3.00 8.78
CA SER A 103 -5.37 -3.55 7.45
C SER A 103 -4.86 -2.50 6.48
N ALA A 104 -4.37 -2.93 5.32
CA ALA A 104 -4.02 -2.02 4.23
C ALA A 104 -5.24 -1.19 3.76
N TRP A 105 -6.45 -1.77 3.76
CA TRP A 105 -7.69 -1.04 3.49
C TRP A 105 -7.96 0.06 4.52
N ASP A 106 -7.79 -0.22 5.80
CA ASP A 106 -8.01 0.75 6.87
C ASP A 106 -7.05 1.96 6.74
N VAL A 107 -5.78 1.71 6.43
CA VAL A 107 -4.80 2.78 6.13
C VAL A 107 -5.16 3.55 4.86
N ALA A 108 -5.57 2.87 3.79
CA ALA A 108 -5.99 3.51 2.54
C ALA A 108 -7.22 4.41 2.75
N ARG A 109 -8.20 3.94 3.53
CA ARG A 109 -9.38 4.71 3.92
C ARG A 109 -9.00 5.93 4.77
N LEU A 110 -8.15 5.71 5.78
CA LEU A 110 -7.68 6.74 6.71
C LEU A 110 -6.98 7.91 5.99
N LEU A 111 -6.16 7.59 5.00
CA LEU A 111 -5.35 8.55 4.24
C LEU A 111 -5.98 8.93 2.89
N GLU A 112 -7.17 8.43 2.60
CA GLU A 112 -7.91 8.68 1.36
C GLU A 112 -7.16 8.29 0.09
N LEU A 113 -6.29 7.28 0.17
CA LEU A 113 -5.45 6.84 -0.94
C LEU A 113 -6.24 6.04 -1.97
N PRO A 114 -6.08 6.29 -3.28
CA PRO A 114 -6.48 5.37 -4.30
C PRO A 114 -5.64 4.09 -4.22
N VAL A 115 -6.25 2.95 -4.54
CA VAL A 115 -5.61 1.63 -4.42
C VAL A 115 -5.39 1.03 -5.80
N LEU A 116 -4.15 0.59 -6.06
CA LEU A 116 -3.78 -0.30 -7.14
C LEU A 116 -3.69 -1.71 -6.58
N LEU A 117 -4.56 -2.61 -7.04
CA LEU A 117 -4.62 -3.99 -6.56
C LEU A 117 -3.75 -4.89 -7.43
N VAL A 118 -2.65 -5.37 -6.89
CA VAL A 118 -1.74 -6.31 -7.56
C VAL A 118 -2.31 -7.72 -7.46
N LEU A 119 -2.46 -8.37 -8.60
CA LEU A 119 -3.00 -9.71 -8.72
C LEU A 119 -1.95 -10.67 -9.26
N HIS A 120 -1.95 -11.89 -8.76
CA HIS A 120 -1.12 -12.98 -9.27
C HIS A 120 -2.03 -14.01 -9.95
N PRO A 121 -2.17 -14.00 -11.28
CA PRO A 121 -3.16 -14.77 -12.00
C PRO A 121 -2.78 -16.24 -12.19
N TYR A 122 -1.68 -16.71 -11.59
CA TYR A 122 -1.19 -18.07 -11.78
C TYR A 122 -2.25 -19.12 -11.41
N GLY A 123 -2.50 -20.05 -12.32
CA GLY A 123 -3.44 -21.15 -12.12
C GLY A 123 -4.92 -20.73 -12.11
N SER A 124 -5.26 -19.50 -12.48
CA SER A 124 -6.65 -19.03 -12.52
C SER A 124 -6.98 -18.31 -13.83
N SER A 125 -8.25 -18.35 -14.23
CA SER A 125 -8.80 -17.69 -15.40
C SER A 125 -10.05 -16.88 -14.97
N LEU A 126 -11.25 -17.33 -15.30
CA LEU A 126 -12.50 -16.64 -14.92
C LEU A 126 -12.67 -16.50 -13.39
N THR A 127 -12.12 -17.41 -12.60
CA THR A 127 -12.08 -17.32 -11.13
C THR A 127 -11.42 -16.05 -10.63
N LEU A 128 -10.39 -15.54 -11.36
CA LEU A 128 -9.77 -14.26 -11.03
C LEU A 128 -10.77 -13.10 -11.09
N ALA A 129 -11.66 -13.10 -12.08
CA ALA A 129 -12.71 -12.07 -12.18
C ALA A 129 -13.67 -12.10 -10.98
N ALA A 130 -14.02 -13.30 -10.50
CA ALA A 130 -14.84 -13.46 -9.28
C ALA A 130 -14.12 -12.91 -8.04
N GLN A 131 -12.82 -13.19 -7.90
CA GLN A 131 -11.99 -12.64 -6.83
C GLN A 131 -11.94 -11.11 -6.89
N VAL A 132 -11.66 -10.54 -8.06
CA VAL A 132 -11.65 -9.08 -8.25
C VAL A 132 -12.99 -8.46 -7.90
N LYS A 133 -14.10 -9.06 -8.38
CA LYS A 133 -15.45 -8.59 -8.04
C LYS A 133 -15.69 -8.60 -6.53
N GLY A 134 -15.27 -9.67 -5.84
CA GLY A 134 -15.33 -9.76 -4.38
C GLY A 134 -14.53 -8.64 -3.72
N MET A 135 -13.29 -8.42 -4.13
CA MET A 135 -12.44 -7.36 -3.59
C MET A 135 -13.05 -5.96 -3.78
N LEU A 136 -13.64 -5.68 -4.93
CA LEU A 136 -14.27 -4.39 -5.22
C LEU A 136 -15.53 -4.14 -4.39
N SER A 137 -16.32 -5.18 -4.10
CA SER A 137 -17.63 -5.06 -3.46
C SER A 137 -17.65 -5.37 -1.97
N PHE A 138 -16.58 -5.94 -1.42
CA PHE A 138 -16.53 -6.36 -0.01
C PHE A 138 -16.72 -5.20 0.97
N ARG A 139 -16.20 -4.03 0.64
CA ARG A 139 -16.45 -2.77 1.35
C ARG A 139 -16.96 -1.71 0.38
N LYS A 140 -17.94 -0.91 0.78
CA LYS A 140 -18.50 0.17 -0.05
C LYS A 140 -17.44 1.15 -0.52
N ASP A 141 -16.46 1.43 0.34
CA ASP A 141 -15.31 2.30 0.04
C ASP A 141 -14.03 1.45 -0.05
N SER A 142 -13.96 0.58 -1.05
CA SER A 142 -12.76 -0.23 -1.31
C SER A 142 -11.58 0.62 -1.78
N ARG A 143 -11.85 1.79 -2.34
CA ARG A 143 -10.87 2.72 -2.94
C ARG A 143 -10.00 2.11 -4.05
N ILE A 144 -10.30 0.89 -4.50
CA ILE A 144 -9.60 0.24 -5.62
C ILE A 144 -9.95 1.02 -6.90
N ARG A 145 -8.91 1.52 -7.60
CA ARG A 145 -9.03 2.33 -8.83
C ARG A 145 -8.28 1.72 -10.01
N GLY A 146 -7.48 0.67 -9.77
CA GLY A 146 -6.73 -0.04 -10.80
C GLY A 146 -6.35 -1.45 -10.36
N LEU A 147 -6.00 -2.27 -11.36
CA LEU A 147 -5.57 -3.65 -11.19
C LEU A 147 -4.20 -3.83 -11.85
#